data_89eeb33a60fc2338778343d3a421d769
#
_entry.id   89eeb33a60fc2338778343d3a421d769
#
_cell.length_a   1.000
_cell.length_b   1.000
_cell.length_c   1.000
_cell.angle_alpha   90.00
_cell.angle_beta   90.00
_cell.angle_gamma   90.00
#
_symmetry.space_group_name_H-M   'P 1'
#
loop_
_entity.id
_entity.type
_entity.pdbx_description
1 polymer ?
#
loop_
_entity_poly.entity_id
_entity_poly.type
_entity_poly.pdbx_seq_one_letter_code
_entity_poly.pdbx_strand_id
1 'polypeptide(L)'
;ITTPIIMSLLESNLPIERLVVMVQKEVALRMVAKPGTKDYGALSVAVQYYTEPDIVLDVPPKSFLPAPAVTSSVIRCVLRDKPPVDVIDEKLFFRVVKAGFAQRRKTFANTMKTTGLSKDRIEELLAKANIDGQRRGETFTLQEFADVANAWAALIK
;
A
#
# COMPACT_ATOMS: atom_id res chain seq x y z
N ILE A 1 -12.36 9.17 6.56
CA ILE A 1 -12.99 9.90 5.44
C ILE A 1 -11.93 10.40 4.45
N THR A 2 -10.81 10.95 4.93
CA THR A 2 -9.75 11.48 4.06
C THR A 2 -9.10 10.40 3.20
N THR A 3 -8.78 9.25 3.78
CA THR A 3 -8.13 8.14 3.04
C THR A 3 -8.99 7.63 1.87
N PRO A 4 -10.31 7.36 2.04
CA PRO A 4 -11.15 6.96 0.91
C PRO A 4 -11.22 8.01 -0.20
N ILE A 5 -11.22 9.30 0.13
CA ILE A 5 -11.23 10.38 -0.87
C ILE A 5 -9.94 10.36 -1.68
N ILE A 6 -8.78 10.26 -0.99
CA ILE A 6 -7.47 10.20 -1.65
C ILE A 6 -7.42 9.00 -2.60
N MET A 7 -7.80 7.82 -2.12
CA MET A 7 -7.77 6.61 -2.93
C MET A 7 -8.71 6.70 -4.13
N SER A 8 -9.91 7.26 -3.94
CA SER A 8 -10.85 7.49 -5.03
C SER A 8 -10.27 8.38 -6.12
N LEU A 9 -9.59 9.45 -5.75
CA LEU A 9 -8.93 10.35 -6.70
C LEU A 9 -7.79 9.65 -7.45
N LEU A 10 -6.99 8.86 -6.74
CA LEU A 10 -5.85 8.15 -7.35
C LEU A 10 -6.30 7.06 -8.32
N GLU A 11 -7.43 6.40 -8.05
CA GLU A 11 -7.98 5.32 -8.88
C GLU A 11 -8.81 5.82 -10.07
N SER A 12 -9.15 7.11 -10.09
CA SER A 12 -10.14 7.66 -11.04
C SER A 12 -9.61 7.96 -12.45
N ASN A 13 -8.31 7.82 -12.70
CA ASN A 13 -7.67 8.17 -13.98
C ASN A 13 -7.91 9.62 -14.43
N LEU A 14 -8.15 10.52 -13.48
CA LEU A 14 -8.27 11.93 -13.78
C LEU A 14 -6.91 12.52 -14.17
N PRO A 15 -6.87 13.56 -15.03
CA PRO A 15 -5.61 14.18 -15.44
C PRO A 15 -5.04 15.08 -14.35
N ILE A 16 -4.71 14.48 -13.21
CA ILE A 16 -4.15 15.16 -12.05
C ILE A 16 -2.64 14.93 -12.06
N GLU A 17 -1.86 15.99 -11.93
CA GLU A 17 -0.40 15.90 -11.85
C GLU A 17 0.10 15.73 -10.43
N ARG A 18 -0.59 16.36 -9.49
CA ARG A 18 -0.24 16.27 -8.07
C ARG A 18 -1.46 16.47 -7.20
N LEU A 19 -1.39 15.89 -6.03
CA LEU A 19 -2.39 16.01 -4.99
C LEU A 19 -1.69 16.53 -3.73
N VAL A 20 -2.18 17.66 -3.21
CA VAL A 20 -1.65 18.23 -1.97
C VAL A 20 -2.81 18.25 -0.97
N VAL A 21 -2.62 17.57 0.16
CA VAL A 21 -3.67 17.45 1.18
C VAL A 21 -3.06 17.62 2.57
N MET A 22 -3.90 18.02 3.53
CA MET A 22 -3.53 18.04 4.93
C MET A 22 -4.24 16.87 5.61
N VAL A 23 -3.47 16.05 6.31
CA VAL A 23 -3.95 14.87 7.02
C VAL A 23 -3.35 14.83 8.41
N GLN A 24 -3.86 13.99 9.29
CA GLN A 24 -3.21 13.73 10.57
C GLN A 24 -1.79 13.20 10.33
N LYS A 25 -0.83 13.60 11.16
CA LYS A 25 0.57 13.22 11.01
C LYS A 25 0.75 11.68 10.93
N GLU A 26 0.00 10.94 11.74
CA GLU A 26 0.02 9.47 11.71
C GLU A 26 -0.31 8.92 10.32
N VAL A 27 -1.30 9.50 9.65
CA VAL A 27 -1.70 9.09 8.31
C VAL A 27 -0.62 9.43 7.29
N ALA A 28 -0.05 10.64 7.39
CA ALA A 28 1.04 11.06 6.49
C ALA A 28 2.26 10.13 6.62
N LEU A 29 2.62 9.75 7.83
CA LEU A 29 3.73 8.82 8.08
C LEU A 29 3.48 7.44 7.44
N ARG A 30 2.24 6.97 7.50
CA ARG A 30 1.85 5.72 6.80
C ARG A 30 1.96 5.84 5.29
N MET A 31 1.59 6.98 4.73
CA MET A 31 1.63 7.20 3.28
C MET A 31 3.06 7.13 2.74
N VAL A 32 4.04 7.63 3.48
CA VAL A 32 5.45 7.67 3.06
C VAL A 32 6.29 6.53 3.62
N ALA A 33 5.72 5.64 4.42
CA ALA A 33 6.46 4.59 5.12
C ALA A 33 7.16 3.62 4.16
N LYS A 34 8.30 3.11 4.59
CA LYS A 34 9.10 2.13 3.84
C LYS A 34 8.90 0.72 4.39
N PRO A 35 9.10 -0.33 3.56
CA PRO A 35 9.03 -1.70 4.04
C PRO A 35 9.88 -1.94 5.28
N GLY A 36 9.38 -2.77 6.19
CA GLY A 36 10.08 -3.13 7.42
C GLY A 36 9.89 -2.15 8.56
N THR A 37 9.13 -1.07 8.37
CA THR A 37 8.83 -0.10 9.42
C THR A 37 7.42 -0.34 10.00
N LYS A 38 7.19 0.17 11.22
CA LYS A 38 5.89 -0.03 11.90
C LYS A 38 4.71 0.63 11.19
N ASP A 39 4.97 1.71 10.46
CA ASP A 39 3.92 2.48 9.77
C ASP A 39 3.59 1.95 8.38
N TYR A 40 4.38 1.01 7.88
CA TYR A 40 4.18 0.44 6.55
C TYR A 40 2.95 -0.47 6.53
N GLY A 41 2.07 -0.25 5.58
CA GLY A 41 0.83 -1.00 5.43
C GLY A 41 0.23 -0.86 4.05
N ALA A 42 -1.02 -1.30 3.90
CA ALA A 42 -1.72 -1.26 2.62
C ALA A 42 -1.81 0.18 2.06
N LEU A 43 -2.02 1.17 2.92
CA LEU A 43 -2.06 2.57 2.50
C LEU A 43 -0.72 3.02 1.93
N SER A 44 0.40 2.64 2.55
CA SER A 44 1.75 2.95 2.06
C SER A 44 1.92 2.43 0.63
N VAL A 45 1.59 1.17 0.41
CA VAL A 45 1.73 0.52 -0.90
C VAL A 45 0.85 1.21 -1.94
N ALA A 46 -0.42 1.46 -1.62
CA ALA A 46 -1.37 2.06 -2.55
C ALA A 46 -0.95 3.47 -2.97
N VAL A 47 -0.57 4.31 -2.02
CA VAL A 47 -0.12 5.68 -2.31
C VAL A 47 1.16 5.68 -3.13
N GLN A 48 2.11 4.81 -2.79
CA GLN A 48 3.40 4.74 -3.50
C GLN A 48 3.30 4.04 -4.85
N TYR A 49 2.27 3.26 -5.06
CA TYR A 49 1.96 2.68 -6.38
C TYR A 49 1.55 3.76 -7.38
N TYR A 50 0.70 4.69 -6.95
CA TYR A 50 0.17 5.74 -7.82
C TYR A 50 1.00 7.02 -7.82
N THR A 51 1.76 7.29 -6.73
CA THR A 51 2.41 8.58 -6.54
C THR A 51 3.80 8.45 -5.91
N GLU A 52 4.53 9.56 -5.94
CA GLU A 52 5.70 9.77 -5.10
C GLU A 52 5.28 10.74 -3.99
N PRO A 53 4.99 10.22 -2.78
CA PRO A 53 4.54 11.04 -1.67
C PRO A 53 5.70 11.67 -0.90
N ASP A 54 5.44 12.87 -0.36
CA ASP A 54 6.45 13.64 0.35
C ASP A 54 5.76 14.54 1.37
N ILE A 55 6.20 14.48 2.63
CA ILE A 55 5.69 15.35 3.70
C ILE A 55 6.37 16.72 3.55
N VAL A 56 5.57 17.75 3.29
CA VAL A 56 6.07 19.11 3.04
C VAL A 56 6.32 19.85 4.34
N LEU A 57 5.34 19.81 5.26
CA LEU A 57 5.46 20.46 6.56
C LEU A 57 4.46 19.88 7.56
N ASP A 58 4.74 20.10 8.84
CA ASP A 58 3.82 19.78 9.92
C ASP A 58 3.10 21.05 10.39
N VAL A 59 1.84 20.89 10.79
CA VAL A 59 1.01 21.98 11.28
C VAL A 59 0.59 21.63 12.73
N PRO A 60 1.04 22.39 13.73
CA PRO A 60 0.73 22.05 15.12
C PRO A 60 -0.75 22.29 15.46
N PRO A 61 -1.29 21.60 16.49
CA PRO A 61 -2.69 21.76 16.90
C PRO A 61 -3.09 23.21 17.19
N LYS A 62 -2.19 24.00 17.75
CA LYS A 62 -2.44 25.41 18.09
C LYS A 62 -2.76 26.30 16.89
N SER A 63 -2.48 25.85 15.68
CA SER A 63 -2.78 26.61 14.44
C SER A 63 -4.25 26.55 14.05
N PHE A 64 -5.06 25.76 14.75
CA PHE A 64 -6.48 25.58 14.45
C PHE A 64 -7.36 26.08 15.60
N LEU A 65 -8.60 26.45 15.26
CA LEU A 65 -9.60 26.85 16.25
C LEU A 65 -10.93 26.15 15.92
N PRO A 66 -11.43 25.21 16.73
CA PRO A 66 -10.77 24.65 17.92
C PRO A 66 -9.52 23.82 17.58
N ALA A 67 -8.57 23.76 18.51
CA ALA A 67 -7.35 22.98 18.30
C ALA A 67 -7.64 21.48 18.31
N PRO A 68 -7.19 20.71 17.30
CA PRO A 68 -7.30 19.25 17.32
C PRO A 68 -6.36 18.64 18.35
N ALA A 69 -6.55 17.35 18.65
CA ALA A 69 -5.73 16.64 19.62
C ALA A 69 -4.34 16.25 19.09
N VAL A 70 -4.15 16.25 17.78
CA VAL A 70 -2.93 15.75 17.12
C VAL A 70 -2.39 16.75 16.11
N THR A 71 -1.09 16.62 15.79
CA THR A 71 -0.43 17.39 14.76
C THR A 71 -0.95 16.94 13.39
N SER A 72 -1.12 17.89 12.48
CA SER A 72 -1.42 17.64 11.07
C SER A 72 -0.17 17.76 10.22
N SER A 73 -0.19 17.15 9.06
CA SER A 73 0.90 17.26 8.07
C SER A 73 0.32 17.58 6.71
N VAL A 74 1.02 18.44 5.97
CA VAL A 74 0.72 18.66 4.56
C VAL A 74 1.56 17.68 3.76
N ILE A 75 0.91 16.86 2.97
CA ILE A 75 1.57 15.86 2.13
C ILE A 75 1.32 16.18 0.66
N ARG A 76 2.38 16.11 -0.12
CA ARG A 76 2.33 16.28 -1.56
C ARG A 76 2.55 14.93 -2.22
N CYS A 77 1.61 14.52 -3.08
CA CYS A 77 1.68 13.29 -3.83
C CYS A 77 1.77 13.64 -5.31
N VAL A 78 2.94 13.46 -5.92
CA VAL A 78 3.14 13.67 -7.36
C VAL A 78 2.73 12.40 -8.07
N LEU A 79 1.72 12.47 -8.93
CA LEU A 79 1.23 11.29 -9.63
C LEU A 79 2.25 10.79 -10.62
N ARG A 80 2.44 9.46 -10.65
CA ARG A 80 3.34 8.80 -11.59
C ARG A 80 2.68 8.67 -12.94
N ASP A 81 3.45 8.76 -14.01
CA ASP A 81 2.95 8.47 -15.37
C ASP A 81 2.59 7.00 -15.51
N LYS A 82 3.36 6.14 -14.87
CA LYS A 82 3.10 4.70 -14.80
C LYS A 82 3.54 4.16 -13.43
N PRO A 83 2.95 3.04 -12.97
CA PRO A 83 3.35 2.43 -11.71
C PRO A 83 4.85 2.08 -11.69
N PRO A 84 5.48 2.06 -10.50
CA PRO A 84 6.90 1.74 -10.37
C PRO A 84 7.21 0.26 -10.56
N VAL A 85 6.19 -0.58 -10.69
CA VAL A 85 6.28 -2.03 -10.89
C VAL A 85 5.33 -2.46 -12.00
N ASP A 86 5.72 -3.50 -12.74
CA ASP A 86 4.88 -4.06 -13.79
C ASP A 86 3.89 -5.05 -13.20
N VAL A 87 2.61 -4.79 -13.39
CA VAL A 87 1.52 -5.59 -12.82
C VAL A 87 0.58 -6.04 -13.95
N ILE A 88 0.39 -7.34 -14.07
CA ILE A 88 -0.50 -7.93 -15.08
C ILE A 88 -1.96 -7.58 -14.80
N ASP A 89 -2.37 -7.68 -13.53
CA ASP A 89 -3.73 -7.40 -13.08
C ASP A 89 -3.68 -6.55 -11.80
N GLU A 90 -4.05 -5.28 -11.93
CA GLU A 90 -4.00 -4.32 -10.82
C GLU A 90 -4.93 -4.70 -9.67
N LYS A 91 -6.13 -5.22 -9.98
CA LYS A 91 -7.05 -5.67 -8.93
C LYS A 91 -6.47 -6.82 -8.14
N LEU A 92 -5.78 -7.72 -8.81
CA LEU A 92 -5.13 -8.85 -8.18
C LEU A 92 -3.95 -8.40 -7.32
N PHE A 93 -3.18 -7.42 -7.79
CA PHE A 93 -2.10 -6.80 -7.02
C PHE A 93 -2.61 -6.27 -5.68
N PHE A 94 -3.66 -5.44 -5.69
CA PHE A 94 -4.22 -4.89 -4.46
C PHE A 94 -4.88 -5.94 -3.58
N ARG A 95 -5.38 -7.00 -4.17
CA ARG A 95 -5.92 -8.13 -3.42
C ARG A 95 -4.81 -8.86 -2.64
N VAL A 96 -3.65 -9.04 -3.25
CA VAL A 96 -2.45 -9.61 -2.61
C VAL A 96 -1.95 -8.69 -1.50
N VAL A 97 -1.88 -7.39 -1.74
CA VAL A 97 -1.47 -6.39 -0.75
C VAL A 97 -2.40 -6.43 0.47
N LYS A 98 -3.71 -6.41 0.23
CA LYS A 98 -4.71 -6.48 1.30
C LYS A 98 -4.56 -7.76 2.13
N ALA A 99 -4.37 -8.89 1.48
CA ALA A 99 -4.15 -10.16 2.15
C ALA A 99 -2.88 -10.13 3.01
N GLY A 100 -1.79 -9.59 2.46
CA GLY A 100 -0.51 -9.51 3.16
C GLY A 100 -0.55 -8.73 4.46
N PHE A 101 -1.46 -7.76 4.57
CA PHE A 101 -1.63 -6.93 5.76
C PHE A 101 -2.84 -7.34 6.62
N ALA A 102 -3.58 -8.38 6.24
CA ALA A 102 -4.81 -8.77 6.93
C ALA A 102 -4.58 -9.26 8.35
N GLN A 103 -3.47 -9.93 8.59
CA GLN A 103 -3.12 -10.50 9.90
C GLN A 103 -1.66 -10.17 10.21
N ARG A 104 -1.45 -9.03 10.86
CA ARG A 104 -0.13 -8.43 11.03
C ARG A 104 0.91 -9.34 11.70
N ARG A 105 0.48 -10.18 12.64
CA ARG A 105 1.39 -11.07 13.39
C ARG A 105 1.59 -12.43 12.72
N LYS A 106 0.95 -12.67 11.59
CA LYS A 106 1.06 -13.95 10.88
C LYS A 106 2.04 -13.85 9.71
N THR A 107 2.56 -15.00 9.29
CA THR A 107 3.40 -15.08 8.11
C THR A 107 2.60 -14.77 6.86
N PHE A 108 3.27 -14.34 5.81
CA PHE A 108 2.62 -14.03 4.54
C PHE A 108 1.87 -15.26 3.97
N ALA A 109 2.50 -16.45 4.05
CA ALA A 109 1.84 -17.67 3.61
C ALA A 109 0.51 -17.90 4.34
N ASN A 110 0.45 -17.61 5.64
CA ASN A 110 -0.77 -17.74 6.42
C ASN A 110 -1.81 -16.67 6.07
N THR A 111 -1.40 -15.41 5.94
CA THR A 111 -2.36 -14.34 5.62
C THR A 111 -2.95 -14.49 4.22
N MET A 112 -2.21 -15.08 3.28
CA MET A 112 -2.72 -15.35 1.94
C MET A 112 -3.93 -16.30 1.92
N LYS A 113 -4.13 -17.08 2.97
CA LYS A 113 -5.33 -17.92 3.10
C LYS A 113 -6.62 -17.11 3.12
N THR A 114 -6.56 -15.83 3.50
CA THR A 114 -7.74 -14.92 3.47
C THR A 114 -8.26 -14.69 2.06
N THR A 115 -7.47 -14.98 1.04
CA THR A 115 -7.89 -14.88 -0.37
C THR A 115 -8.78 -16.04 -0.81
N GLY A 116 -8.87 -17.09 -0.01
CA GLY A 116 -9.57 -18.32 -0.37
C GLY A 116 -8.72 -19.36 -1.11
N LEU A 117 -7.46 -19.03 -1.40
CA LEU A 117 -6.53 -19.98 -2.01
C LEU A 117 -6.17 -21.11 -1.03
N SER A 118 -6.03 -22.33 -1.57
CA SER A 118 -5.56 -23.47 -0.80
C SER A 118 -4.08 -23.29 -0.43
N LYS A 119 -3.66 -24.04 0.59
CA LYS A 119 -2.25 -24.05 1.02
C LYS A 119 -1.33 -24.43 -0.15
N ASP A 120 -1.69 -25.45 -0.93
CA ASP A 120 -0.88 -25.90 -2.05
C ASP A 120 -0.72 -24.84 -3.12
N ARG A 121 -1.80 -24.11 -3.42
CA ARG A 121 -1.76 -23.00 -4.38
C ARG A 121 -0.90 -21.86 -3.87
N ILE A 122 -1.00 -21.52 -2.59
CA ILE A 122 -0.16 -20.47 -1.99
C ILE A 122 1.31 -20.86 -2.08
N GLU A 123 1.67 -22.10 -1.76
CA GLU A 123 3.05 -22.59 -1.86
C GLU A 123 3.56 -22.51 -3.30
N GLU A 124 2.74 -22.89 -4.28
CA GLU A 124 3.05 -22.80 -5.70
C GLU A 124 3.30 -21.35 -6.13
N LEU A 125 2.45 -20.41 -5.72
CA LEU A 125 2.62 -18.98 -6.00
C LEU A 125 3.92 -18.45 -5.45
N LEU A 126 4.19 -18.74 -4.19
CA LEU A 126 5.38 -18.22 -3.51
C LEU A 126 6.66 -18.79 -4.10
N ALA A 127 6.65 -20.07 -4.48
CA ALA A 127 7.77 -20.68 -5.16
C ALA A 127 8.03 -20.03 -6.52
N LYS A 128 6.96 -19.80 -7.29
CA LYS A 128 7.04 -19.16 -8.60
C LYS A 128 7.54 -17.71 -8.51
N ALA A 129 7.11 -16.98 -7.47
CA ALA A 129 7.55 -15.61 -7.22
C ALA A 129 8.93 -15.54 -6.54
N ASN A 130 9.50 -16.67 -6.14
CA ASN A 130 10.75 -16.73 -5.38
C ASN A 130 10.67 -15.95 -4.06
N ILE A 131 9.58 -16.13 -3.34
CA ILE A 131 9.30 -15.45 -2.07
C ILE A 131 9.28 -16.46 -0.92
N ASP A 132 9.98 -16.12 0.18
CA ASP A 132 9.90 -16.87 1.43
C ASP A 132 8.59 -16.52 2.15
N GLY A 133 7.67 -17.48 2.20
CA GLY A 133 6.36 -17.31 2.81
C GLY A 133 6.37 -17.18 4.34
N GLN A 134 7.50 -17.43 4.99
CA GLN A 134 7.64 -17.22 6.43
C GLN A 134 7.82 -15.75 6.81
N ARG A 135 8.13 -14.90 5.84
CA ARG A 135 8.19 -13.45 6.01
C ARG A 135 6.80 -12.90 6.31
N ARG A 136 6.77 -11.73 6.94
CA ARG A 136 5.52 -10.97 7.14
C ARG A 136 5.34 -9.97 6.00
N GLY A 137 4.08 -9.69 5.66
CA GLY A 137 3.75 -8.76 4.58
C GLY A 137 4.35 -7.37 4.75
N GLU A 138 4.51 -6.92 5.99
CA GLU A 138 5.13 -5.61 6.30
C GLU A 138 6.59 -5.49 5.84
N THR A 139 7.25 -6.58 5.50
CA THR A 139 8.62 -6.56 4.98
C THR A 139 8.70 -6.53 3.45
N PHE A 140 7.57 -6.61 2.77
CA PHE A 140 7.54 -6.74 1.31
C PHE A 140 7.64 -5.38 0.63
N THR A 141 8.48 -5.32 -0.41
CA THR A 141 8.51 -4.18 -1.34
C THR A 141 7.32 -4.25 -2.30
N LEU A 142 7.04 -3.15 -3.01
CA LEU A 142 6.04 -3.15 -4.07
C LEU A 142 6.35 -4.19 -5.13
N GLN A 143 7.63 -4.35 -5.49
CA GLN A 143 8.06 -5.34 -6.46
C GLN A 143 7.75 -6.76 -6.00
N GLU A 144 7.96 -7.06 -4.74
CA GLU A 144 7.67 -8.39 -4.19
C GLU A 144 6.16 -8.68 -4.18
N PHE A 145 5.34 -7.69 -3.83
CA PHE A 145 3.88 -7.84 -3.98
C PHE A 145 3.48 -8.06 -5.44
N ALA A 146 4.11 -7.32 -6.36
CA ALA A 146 3.86 -7.49 -7.80
C ALA A 146 4.26 -8.88 -8.28
N ASP A 147 5.40 -9.39 -7.82
CA ASP A 147 5.86 -10.74 -8.19
C ASP A 147 4.85 -11.81 -7.78
N VAL A 148 4.31 -11.71 -6.58
CA VAL A 148 3.26 -12.64 -6.10
C VAL A 148 1.99 -12.50 -6.93
N ALA A 149 1.53 -11.28 -7.17
CA ALA A 149 0.32 -11.03 -7.96
C ALA A 149 0.46 -11.53 -9.39
N ASN A 150 1.62 -11.31 -10.01
CA ASN A 150 1.89 -11.77 -11.38
C ASN A 150 1.99 -13.29 -11.45
N ALA A 151 2.56 -13.93 -10.45
CA ALA A 151 2.57 -15.39 -10.37
C ALA A 151 1.14 -15.94 -10.28
N TRP A 152 0.29 -15.29 -9.48
CA TRP A 152 -1.12 -15.66 -9.38
C TRP A 152 -1.85 -15.45 -10.71
N ALA A 153 -1.66 -14.32 -11.37
CA ALA A 153 -2.26 -14.04 -12.66
C ALA A 153 -1.90 -15.11 -13.71
N ALA A 154 -0.66 -15.59 -13.68
CA ALA A 154 -0.20 -16.63 -14.59
C ALA A 154 -0.86 -18.00 -14.33
N LEU A 155 -1.24 -18.29 -13.08
CA LEU A 155 -1.87 -19.56 -12.70
C LEU A 155 -3.36 -19.63 -13.05
N ILE A 156 -4.03 -18.50 -13.17
CA ILE A 156 -5.47 -18.45 -13.51
C ILE A 156 -5.75 -18.31 -15.01
N LYS A 157 -4.72 -18.26 -15.81
CA LYS A 157 -4.85 -18.26 -17.27
C LYS A 157 -5.00 -19.67 -17.81
#